data_8cc6bc3d9a25ae69d67c281a39151bcc
#
_entry.id   8cc6bc3d9a25ae69d67c281a39151bcc
#
_cell.length_a   1.000
_cell.length_b   1.000
_cell.length_c   1.000
_cell.angle_alpha   90.00
_cell.angle_beta   90.00
_cell.angle_gamma   90.00
#
_symmetry.space_group_name_H-M   'P 1'
#
loop_
_entity.id
_entity.type
_entity.pdbx_description
1 polymer ?
#
loop_
_entity_poly.entity_id
_entity_poly.type
_entity_poly.pdbx_seq_one_letter_code
_entity_poly.pdbx_strand_id
1 'polypeptide(L)'
;MTAKNLTVRWMSAVSLAAAATLALSACGADEAQRDEASGEITAAAEANVFSIQVGDCLNLADMASATEVESLPTVPCADEHDGEIYAETTLEGDEYPADIDTQADEFCYGEFPTFVGKDYETSSLDYGPLTPSTVSWDQGDRVVQCILMSAEPVTGSLEGAAV
;
A
#
# COMPACT_ATOMS: atom_id res chain seq x y z
N MET A 1 50.61 -47.21 -55.55
CA MET A 1 49.70 -47.62 -54.52
C MET A 1 49.32 -46.34 -53.71
N THR A 2 48.20 -45.83 -54.04
CA THR A 2 47.78 -44.44 -53.69
C THR A 2 46.80 -44.47 -52.47
N ALA A 3 47.21 -43.90 -51.36
CA ALA A 3 46.38 -43.70 -50.18
C ALA A 3 45.56 -42.42 -50.35
N LYS A 4 44.25 -42.55 -50.35
CA LYS A 4 43.28 -41.43 -50.31
C LYS A 4 43.01 -40.95 -48.89
N ASN A 5 43.36 -39.72 -48.60
CA ASN A 5 43.04 -39.05 -47.34
C ASN A 5 41.56 -38.64 -47.37
N LEU A 6 40.80 -39.15 -46.40
CA LEU A 6 39.42 -38.79 -46.18
C LEU A 6 39.38 -37.70 -45.06
N THR A 7 39.16 -36.46 -45.45
CA THR A 7 38.98 -35.36 -44.51
C THR A 7 37.51 -35.34 -44.01
N VAL A 8 37.32 -35.69 -42.75
CA VAL A 8 36.02 -35.56 -42.06
C VAL A 8 35.85 -34.12 -41.62
N ARG A 9 34.88 -33.42 -42.24
CA ARG A 9 34.44 -32.08 -41.82
C ARG A 9 33.47 -32.22 -40.67
N TRP A 10 33.86 -31.78 -39.50
CA TRP A 10 32.96 -31.65 -38.34
C TRP A 10 32.13 -30.38 -38.51
N MET A 11 30.82 -30.57 -38.67
CA MET A 11 29.83 -29.49 -38.61
C MET A 11 29.43 -29.31 -37.13
N SER A 12 29.91 -28.22 -36.55
CA SER A 12 29.46 -27.79 -35.21
C SER A 12 28.06 -27.20 -35.34
N ALA A 13 27.05 -27.91 -34.84
CA ALA A 13 25.72 -27.38 -34.70
C ALA A 13 25.68 -26.55 -33.42
N VAL A 14 25.59 -25.23 -33.56
CA VAL A 14 25.31 -24.31 -32.44
C VAL A 14 23.82 -24.32 -32.18
N SER A 15 23.41 -24.98 -31.11
CA SER A 15 22.03 -24.97 -30.61
C SER A 15 21.83 -23.67 -29.83
N LEU A 16 21.09 -22.69 -30.36
CA LEU A 16 20.55 -21.58 -29.61
C LEU A 16 19.40 -22.10 -28.75
N ALA A 17 19.63 -22.26 -27.44
CA ALA A 17 18.60 -22.43 -26.46
C ALA A 17 18.00 -21.04 -26.16
N ALA A 18 16.84 -20.75 -26.75
CA ALA A 18 16.03 -19.59 -26.37
C ALA A 18 15.38 -19.92 -25.02
N ALA A 19 15.92 -19.34 -23.95
CA ALA A 19 15.26 -19.34 -22.65
C ALA A 19 14.06 -18.39 -22.73
N ALA A 20 12.87 -18.93 -22.91
CA ALA A 20 11.62 -18.19 -22.73
C ALA A 20 11.41 -18.01 -21.21
N THR A 21 11.73 -16.84 -20.69
CA THR A 21 11.30 -16.42 -19.35
C THR A 21 9.79 -16.15 -19.39
N LEU A 22 9.01 -17.12 -18.92
CA LEU A 22 7.61 -16.91 -18.60
C LEU A 22 7.56 -15.98 -17.39
N ALA A 23 7.28 -14.70 -17.63
CA ALA A 23 6.82 -13.80 -16.59
C ALA A 23 5.44 -14.32 -16.12
N LEU A 24 5.39 -15.01 -14.99
CA LEU A 24 4.15 -15.24 -14.27
C LEU A 24 3.71 -13.88 -13.74
N SER A 25 2.78 -13.24 -14.45
CA SER A 25 1.97 -12.18 -13.87
C SER A 25 1.09 -12.85 -12.82
N ALA A 26 1.50 -12.80 -11.57
CA ALA A 26 0.62 -13.13 -10.46
C ALA A 26 -0.45 -12.04 -10.42
N CYS A 27 -1.67 -12.35 -10.86
CA CYS A 27 -2.85 -11.58 -10.51
C CYS A 27 -3.25 -11.99 -9.09
N GLY A 28 -2.75 -11.26 -8.11
CA GLY A 28 -3.23 -11.27 -6.74
C GLY A 28 -3.44 -9.82 -6.34
N ALA A 29 -4.46 -9.50 -5.54
CA ALA A 29 -4.64 -8.18 -4.95
C ALA A 29 -3.39 -7.87 -4.15
N ASP A 30 -2.71 -6.77 -4.50
CA ASP A 30 -1.26 -6.80 -4.51
C ASP A 30 -0.75 -5.95 -3.36
N GLU A 31 0.36 -6.37 -2.80
CA GLU A 31 1.18 -5.50 -1.96
C GLU A 31 1.57 -4.28 -2.79
N ALA A 32 1.48 -3.09 -2.21
CA ALA A 32 1.95 -1.87 -2.83
C ALA A 32 3.41 -2.01 -3.24
N GLN A 33 3.76 -1.56 -4.45
CA GLN A 33 5.16 -1.54 -4.89
C GLN A 33 5.91 -0.48 -4.10
N ARG A 34 6.91 -0.89 -3.31
CA ARG A 34 7.69 -0.03 -2.44
C ARG A 34 9.16 0.00 -2.82
N ASP A 35 9.79 1.13 -2.55
CA ASP A 35 11.25 1.22 -2.54
C ASP A 35 11.80 0.45 -1.32
N GLU A 36 12.76 -0.44 -1.53
CA GLU A 36 13.32 -1.30 -0.48
C GLU A 36 14.06 -0.54 0.63
N ALA A 37 14.52 0.68 0.35
CA ALA A 37 15.31 1.46 1.30
C ALA A 37 14.47 2.46 2.10
N SER A 38 13.49 3.13 1.47
CA SER A 38 12.63 4.13 2.12
C SER A 38 11.29 3.55 2.58
N GLY A 39 10.81 2.48 1.96
CA GLY A 39 9.46 1.94 2.16
C GLY A 39 8.37 2.69 1.39
N GLU A 40 8.71 3.79 0.71
CA GLU A 40 7.76 4.63 -0.02
C GLU A 40 7.14 3.90 -1.21
N ILE A 41 5.88 4.19 -1.50
CA ILE A 41 5.18 3.68 -2.67
C ILE A 41 5.80 4.27 -3.94
N THR A 42 6.13 3.40 -4.90
CA THR A 42 6.82 3.79 -6.15
C THR A 42 5.93 3.77 -7.39
N ALA A 43 4.74 3.17 -7.29
CA ALA A 43 3.77 3.12 -8.38
C ALA A 43 2.35 3.06 -7.84
N ALA A 44 1.41 3.70 -8.54
CA ALA A 44 -0.01 3.62 -8.22
C ALA A 44 -0.53 2.18 -8.33
N ALA A 45 -1.26 1.71 -7.33
CA ALA A 45 -1.84 0.37 -7.27
C ALA A 45 -3.02 0.29 -6.31
N GLU A 46 -3.88 -0.71 -6.51
CA GLU A 46 -4.85 -1.14 -5.50
C GLU A 46 -4.12 -2.03 -4.48
N ALA A 47 -3.75 -1.48 -3.35
CA ALA A 47 -3.04 -2.20 -2.31
C ALA A 47 -4.01 -2.82 -1.30
N ASN A 48 -3.75 -4.06 -0.90
CA ASN A 48 -4.52 -4.72 0.14
C ASN A 48 -4.41 -3.93 1.46
N VAL A 49 -5.53 -3.74 2.17
CA VAL A 49 -5.58 -2.95 3.41
C VAL A 49 -4.61 -3.42 4.48
N PHE A 50 -4.27 -4.71 4.53
CA PHE A 50 -3.29 -5.27 5.46
C PHE A 50 -1.83 -4.99 5.07
N SER A 51 -1.57 -4.43 3.88
CA SER A 51 -0.22 -4.05 3.42
C SER A 51 0.05 -2.55 3.49
N ILE A 52 -0.95 -1.76 3.86
CA ILE A 52 -0.87 -0.31 4.00
C ILE A 52 -0.06 0.05 5.26
N GLN A 53 0.69 1.13 5.19
CA GLN A 53 1.58 1.59 6.25
C GLN A 53 1.44 3.10 6.48
N VAL A 54 1.85 3.56 7.65
CA VAL A 54 1.96 5.00 7.93
C VAL A 54 2.89 5.67 6.92
N GLY A 55 2.43 6.78 6.34
CA GLY A 55 3.11 7.51 5.27
C GLY A 55 2.67 7.13 3.86
N ASP A 56 1.76 6.16 3.70
CA ASP A 56 1.20 5.83 2.39
C ASP A 56 0.17 6.88 1.94
N CYS A 57 0.37 7.40 0.73
CA CYS A 57 -0.54 8.34 0.10
C CYS A 57 -1.61 7.61 -0.73
N LEU A 58 -2.85 8.13 -0.67
CA LEU A 58 -4.05 7.49 -1.19
C LEU A 58 -4.81 8.43 -2.13
N ASN A 59 -5.44 7.88 -3.15
CA ASN A 59 -6.40 8.61 -3.99
C ASN A 59 -7.83 8.20 -3.59
N LEU A 60 -8.36 8.79 -2.53
CA LEU A 60 -9.65 8.44 -1.95
C LEU A 60 -10.83 8.75 -2.88
N ALA A 61 -10.66 9.71 -3.80
CA ALA A 61 -11.66 10.02 -4.82
C ALA A 61 -11.95 8.83 -5.75
N ASP A 62 -10.99 7.92 -5.91
CA ASP A 62 -11.13 6.70 -6.71
C ASP A 62 -11.75 5.52 -5.92
N MET A 63 -11.95 5.69 -4.61
CA MET A 63 -12.57 4.63 -3.80
C MET A 63 -14.03 4.41 -4.19
N ALA A 64 -14.35 3.18 -4.54
CA ALA A 64 -15.75 2.76 -4.68
C ALA A 64 -16.45 2.87 -3.32
N SER A 65 -17.74 3.28 -3.33
CA SER A 65 -18.58 3.33 -2.12
C SER A 65 -18.88 1.91 -1.62
N ALA A 66 -17.91 1.26 -1.02
CA ALA A 66 -18.02 -0.07 -0.44
C ALA A 66 -18.27 0.02 1.07
N THR A 67 -19.06 -0.91 1.59
CA THR A 67 -19.28 -1.06 3.04
C THR A 67 -18.15 -1.80 3.74
N GLU A 68 -17.34 -2.52 3.00
CA GLU A 68 -16.12 -3.19 3.44
C GLU A 68 -15.01 -2.85 2.44
N VAL A 69 -13.85 -2.50 2.95
CA VAL A 69 -12.69 -2.08 2.17
C VAL A 69 -11.67 -3.21 2.19
N GLU A 70 -11.43 -3.84 1.05
CA GLU A 70 -10.41 -4.88 0.89
C GLU A 70 -9.09 -4.33 0.34
N SER A 71 -9.17 -3.23 -0.40
CA SER A 71 -8.01 -2.54 -0.98
C SER A 71 -8.19 -1.02 -0.94
N LEU A 72 -7.07 -0.31 -0.95
CA LEU A 72 -7.01 1.15 -1.04
C LEU A 72 -6.18 1.56 -2.27
N PRO A 73 -6.61 2.61 -3.00
CA PRO A 73 -5.86 3.13 -4.14
C PRO A 73 -4.65 3.93 -3.64
N THR A 74 -3.49 3.27 -3.59
CA THR A 74 -2.23 3.87 -3.19
C THR A 74 -1.52 4.54 -4.37
N VAL A 75 -0.87 5.67 -4.09
CA VAL A 75 -0.08 6.40 -5.07
C VAL A 75 1.24 6.88 -4.44
N PRO A 76 2.31 7.10 -5.23
CA PRO A 76 3.48 7.82 -4.74
C PRO A 76 3.08 9.19 -4.19
N CYS A 77 3.56 9.58 -3.00
CA CYS A 77 3.21 10.89 -2.42
C CYS A 77 3.69 12.08 -3.27
N ALA A 78 4.62 11.87 -4.20
CA ALA A 78 5.04 12.88 -5.17
C ALA A 78 3.96 13.16 -6.24
N ASP A 79 3.01 12.26 -6.43
CA ASP A 79 1.87 12.42 -7.34
C ASP A 79 0.70 13.12 -6.62
N GLU A 80 -0.31 13.57 -7.36
CA GLU A 80 -1.53 14.15 -6.78
C GLU A 80 -2.31 13.07 -6.00
N HIS A 81 -2.72 13.39 -4.77
CA HIS A 81 -3.49 12.52 -3.88
C HIS A 81 -4.36 13.36 -2.93
N ASP A 82 -5.31 12.73 -2.27
CA ASP A 82 -6.24 13.38 -1.34
C ASP A 82 -6.33 12.70 0.03
N GLY A 83 -5.51 11.66 0.26
CA GLY A 83 -5.42 10.97 1.55
C GLY A 83 -4.01 10.53 1.88
N GLU A 84 -3.73 10.35 3.18
CA GLU A 84 -2.48 9.78 3.69
C GLU A 84 -2.72 9.02 4.98
N ILE A 85 -2.10 7.85 5.15
CA ILE A 85 -2.12 7.11 6.41
C ILE A 85 -1.16 7.81 7.38
N TYR A 86 -1.66 8.35 8.48
CA TYR A 86 -0.84 9.15 9.39
C TYR A 86 -0.53 8.49 10.73
N ALA A 87 -1.32 7.52 11.13
CA ALA A 87 -1.08 6.77 12.38
C ALA A 87 -1.70 5.38 12.29
N GLU A 88 -1.20 4.46 13.11
CA GLU A 88 -1.79 3.15 13.32
C GLU A 88 -1.63 2.69 14.77
N THR A 89 -2.55 1.85 15.23
CA THR A 89 -2.48 1.17 16.52
C THR A 89 -3.05 -0.23 16.43
N THR A 90 -2.64 -1.09 17.35
CA THR A 90 -3.17 -2.45 17.47
C THR A 90 -4.05 -2.54 18.72
N LEU A 91 -5.29 -2.90 18.54
CA LEU A 91 -6.24 -3.11 19.63
C LEU A 91 -5.94 -4.41 20.38
N GLU A 92 -6.16 -4.40 21.68
CA GLU A 92 -5.96 -5.54 22.55
C GLU A 92 -7.26 -6.33 22.74
N GLY A 93 -7.15 -7.63 23.00
CA GLY A 93 -8.26 -8.50 23.41
C GLY A 93 -8.69 -9.50 22.35
N ASP A 94 -9.48 -10.49 22.81
CA ASP A 94 -9.97 -11.58 21.96
C ASP A 94 -11.38 -11.28 21.42
N GLU A 95 -12.18 -10.48 22.16
CA GLU A 95 -13.56 -10.13 21.77
C GLU A 95 -13.58 -8.81 20.99
N TYR A 96 -14.42 -8.75 19.95
CA TYR A 96 -14.63 -7.51 19.15
C TYR A 96 -15.20 -6.40 20.06
N PRO A 97 -14.53 -5.26 20.18
CA PRO A 97 -14.98 -4.19 21.06
C PRO A 97 -16.29 -3.57 20.57
N ALA A 98 -17.27 -3.43 21.48
CA ALA A 98 -18.55 -2.80 21.14
C ALA A 98 -18.43 -1.29 20.86
N ASP A 99 -17.34 -0.68 21.28
CA ASP A 99 -17.02 0.75 21.18
C ASP A 99 -15.79 1.01 20.28
N ILE A 100 -15.51 0.08 19.33
CA ILE A 100 -14.33 0.16 18.45
C ILE A 100 -14.24 1.51 17.71
N ASP A 101 -15.37 2.02 17.23
CA ASP A 101 -15.40 3.30 16.53
C ASP A 101 -14.99 4.47 17.44
N THR A 102 -15.39 4.44 18.72
CA THR A 102 -14.99 5.46 19.69
C THR A 102 -13.51 5.36 20.03
N GLN A 103 -12.99 4.15 20.24
CA GLN A 103 -11.57 3.94 20.52
C GLN A 103 -10.70 4.38 19.35
N ALA A 104 -11.11 4.06 18.12
CA ALA A 104 -10.41 4.44 16.90
C ALA A 104 -10.42 5.96 16.68
N ASP A 105 -11.58 6.60 16.87
CA ASP A 105 -11.69 8.05 16.74
C ASP A 105 -10.83 8.79 17.76
N GLU A 106 -10.89 8.38 19.05
CA GLU A 106 -10.06 8.97 20.11
C GLU A 106 -8.57 8.83 19.83
N PHE A 107 -8.14 7.69 19.32
CA PHE A 107 -6.74 7.47 18.93
C PHE A 107 -6.36 8.37 17.76
N CYS A 108 -7.11 8.35 16.68
CA CYS A 108 -6.80 9.12 15.46
C CYS A 108 -6.81 10.64 15.75
N TYR A 109 -7.78 11.12 16.52
CA TYR A 109 -7.83 12.50 16.97
C TYR A 109 -6.58 12.89 17.77
N GLY A 110 -6.12 12.01 18.67
CA GLY A 110 -4.94 12.26 19.50
C GLY A 110 -3.63 12.31 18.74
N GLU A 111 -3.50 11.50 17.68
CA GLU A 111 -2.28 11.46 16.85
C GLU A 111 -2.24 12.57 15.77
N PHE A 112 -3.40 13.15 15.42
CA PHE A 112 -3.50 14.16 14.38
C PHE A 112 -2.51 15.33 14.55
N PRO A 113 -2.45 16.02 15.72
CA PRO A 113 -1.54 17.15 15.87
C PRO A 113 -0.06 16.74 15.87
N THR A 114 0.23 15.50 16.23
CA THR A 114 1.60 14.96 16.22
C THR A 114 2.10 14.83 14.78
N PHE A 115 1.26 14.35 13.88
CA PHE A 115 1.61 14.15 12.49
C PHE A 115 1.51 15.46 11.69
N VAL A 116 0.38 16.14 11.72
CA VAL A 116 0.11 17.34 10.91
C VAL A 116 0.90 18.57 11.42
N GLY A 117 1.22 18.60 12.71
CA GLY A 117 1.86 19.78 13.34
C GLY A 117 0.88 20.90 13.67
N LYS A 118 -0.43 20.61 13.70
CA LYS A 118 -1.50 21.57 13.99
C LYS A 118 -2.70 20.85 14.60
N ASP A 119 -3.40 21.50 15.52
CA ASP A 119 -4.62 20.97 16.13
C ASP A 119 -5.72 20.79 15.08
N TYR A 120 -6.47 19.68 15.17
CA TYR A 120 -7.54 19.33 14.23
C TYR A 120 -8.55 20.44 14.05
N GLU A 121 -9.04 21.05 15.13
CA GLU A 121 -10.06 22.10 15.10
C GLU A 121 -9.67 23.35 14.32
N THR A 122 -8.38 23.53 14.03
CA THR A 122 -7.86 24.68 13.28
C THR A 122 -7.27 24.29 11.94
N SER A 123 -7.21 23.00 11.64
CA SER A 123 -6.72 22.45 10.37
C SER A 123 -7.77 22.58 9.25
N SER A 124 -7.29 22.55 8.03
CA SER A 124 -8.13 22.40 6.83
C SER A 124 -8.26 20.94 6.37
N LEU A 125 -7.50 20.02 7.03
CA LEU A 125 -7.58 18.59 6.79
C LEU A 125 -8.65 17.97 7.67
N ASP A 126 -9.25 16.91 7.16
CA ASP A 126 -10.13 16.01 7.92
C ASP A 126 -9.42 14.68 8.20
N TYR A 127 -10.00 13.83 9.00
CA TYR A 127 -9.49 12.48 9.23
C TYR A 127 -10.62 11.47 9.40
N GLY A 128 -10.28 10.19 9.23
CA GLY A 128 -11.20 9.10 9.55
C GLY A 128 -10.44 7.83 9.91
N PRO A 129 -10.97 7.03 10.86
CA PRO A 129 -10.40 5.73 11.18
C PRO A 129 -10.82 4.66 10.17
N LEU A 130 -9.90 3.77 9.83
CA LEU A 130 -10.17 2.48 9.24
C LEU A 130 -10.05 1.43 10.34
N THR A 131 -11.15 0.72 10.64
CA THR A 131 -11.23 -0.24 11.74
C THR A 131 -11.41 -1.65 11.24
N PRO A 132 -10.96 -2.68 11.99
CA PRO A 132 -11.35 -4.05 11.74
C PRO A 132 -12.86 -4.24 11.66
N SER A 133 -13.30 -5.07 10.71
CA SER A 133 -14.67 -5.59 10.72
C SER A 133 -14.78 -6.77 11.71
N THR A 134 -16.00 -7.16 12.08
CA THR A 134 -16.18 -8.39 12.88
C THR A 134 -15.61 -9.64 12.19
N VAL A 135 -15.64 -9.66 10.85
CA VAL A 135 -15.13 -10.78 10.06
C VAL A 135 -13.60 -10.80 10.08
N SER A 136 -12.94 -9.65 9.84
CA SER A 136 -11.48 -9.58 9.89
C SER A 136 -10.94 -9.78 11.31
N TRP A 137 -11.69 -9.33 12.35
CA TRP A 137 -11.37 -9.56 13.75
C TRP A 137 -11.28 -11.06 14.08
N ASP A 138 -12.25 -11.85 13.62
CA ASP A 138 -12.25 -13.30 13.78
C ASP A 138 -11.06 -13.98 13.08
N GLN A 139 -10.45 -13.31 12.11
CA GLN A 139 -9.24 -13.74 11.40
C GLN A 139 -7.95 -13.21 12.03
N GLY A 140 -8.06 -12.43 13.12
CA GLY A 140 -6.91 -11.91 13.88
C GLY A 140 -6.53 -10.47 13.55
N ASP A 141 -7.30 -9.77 12.74
CA ASP A 141 -7.09 -8.34 12.50
C ASP A 141 -7.41 -7.53 13.75
N ARG A 142 -6.50 -6.64 14.12
CA ARG A 142 -6.57 -5.78 15.30
C ARG A 142 -6.12 -4.35 15.01
N VAL A 143 -5.78 -4.07 13.74
CA VAL A 143 -5.14 -2.81 13.40
C VAL A 143 -6.19 -1.74 13.10
N VAL A 144 -6.08 -0.62 13.78
CA VAL A 144 -6.76 0.63 13.44
C VAL A 144 -5.76 1.50 12.69
N GLN A 145 -6.14 1.98 11.53
CA GLN A 145 -5.36 2.95 10.76
C GLN A 145 -6.09 4.28 10.69
N CYS A 146 -5.34 5.36 10.71
CA CYS A 146 -5.88 6.72 10.65
C CYS A 146 -5.54 7.33 9.29
N ILE A 147 -6.56 7.76 8.58
CA ILE A 147 -6.45 8.35 7.24
C ILE A 147 -6.66 9.85 7.35
N LEU A 148 -5.70 10.65 6.91
CA LEU A 148 -5.92 12.08 6.62
C LEU A 148 -6.68 12.23 5.31
N MET A 149 -7.52 13.26 5.23
CA MET A 149 -8.30 13.59 4.05
C MET A 149 -8.17 15.07 3.73
N SER A 150 -7.82 15.37 2.47
CA SER A 150 -7.78 16.73 1.95
C SER A 150 -8.95 16.95 1.00
N ALA A 151 -9.62 18.10 1.12
CA ALA A 151 -10.72 18.46 0.19
C ALA A 151 -10.23 18.76 -1.23
N GLU A 152 -8.98 19.14 -1.38
CA GLU A 152 -8.34 19.44 -2.66
C GLU A 152 -7.11 18.52 -2.81
N PRO A 153 -6.80 18.04 -4.02
CA PRO A 153 -5.59 17.23 -4.24
C PRO A 153 -4.32 17.97 -3.82
N VAL A 154 -3.42 17.23 -3.19
CA VAL A 154 -2.12 17.71 -2.72
C VAL A 154 -0.99 16.90 -3.34
N THR A 155 0.25 17.34 -3.19
CA THR A 155 1.46 16.58 -3.55
C THR A 155 2.46 16.67 -2.41
N GLY A 156 3.20 15.59 -2.16
CA GLY A 156 4.09 15.47 -1.02
C GLY A 156 3.35 15.05 0.24
N SER A 157 4.08 14.52 1.23
CA SER A 157 3.49 14.12 2.51
C SER A 157 2.88 15.31 3.26
N LEU A 158 1.80 15.05 3.97
CA LEU A 158 1.12 15.99 4.87
C LEU A 158 1.76 16.03 6.27
N GLU A 159 2.81 15.23 6.51
CA GLU A 159 3.57 15.28 7.75
C GLU A 159 4.17 16.67 7.98
N GLY A 160 3.83 17.29 9.10
CA GLY A 160 4.29 18.63 9.46
C GLY A 160 3.78 19.75 8.55
N ALA A 161 2.77 19.51 7.74
CA ALA A 161 2.22 20.49 6.79
C ALA A 161 1.63 21.74 7.48
N ALA A 162 1.12 21.59 8.71
CA ALA A 162 0.58 22.66 9.56
C ALA A 162 -0.52 23.51 8.87
N VAL A 163 -1.35 22.87 8.02
CA VAL A 163 -2.42 23.49 7.22
C VAL A 163 -3.80 23.37 7.86
#